data_a291a45dfcf9d9bf21c2b56425c658f1
#
_entry.id   a291a45dfcf9d9bf21c2b56425c658f1
#
_cell.length_a   1.000
_cell.length_b   1.000
_cell.length_c   1.000
_cell.angle_alpha   90.00
_cell.angle_beta   90.00
_cell.angle_gamma   90.00
#
_symmetry.space_group_name_H-M   'P 1'
#
loop_
_entity.id
_entity.type
_entity.pdbx_description
1 polymer ?
#
loop_
_entity_poly.entity_id
_entity_poly.type
_entity_poly.pdbx_seq_one_letter_code
_entity_poly.pdbx_strand_id
1 'polypeptide(L)'
;MVHIMPQIIYVPRKELYPRYGYAQPSRQIAYIREDLPSSVKKFVTFHELYHLEDKARWWIWREIRANIAGARKHPIGFMACVLMSLAPYRLKYYWQRIKRNQ
;
A
#
# COMPACT_ATOMS: atom_id res chain seq x y z
N MET A 1 21.56 16.96 -8.96
CA MET A 1 20.28 16.56 -8.34
C MET A 1 20.54 15.48 -7.29
N VAL A 2 20.06 15.70 -6.10
CA VAL A 2 20.25 14.74 -5.00
C VAL A 2 19.17 13.67 -5.09
N HIS A 3 19.58 12.41 -5.19
CA HIS A 3 18.66 11.30 -5.11
C HIS A 3 18.42 10.94 -3.65
N ILE A 4 17.17 11.07 -3.21
CA ILE A 4 16.79 10.64 -1.87
C ILE A 4 16.38 9.18 -1.97
N MET A 5 17.12 8.31 -1.28
CA MET A 5 16.78 6.89 -1.24
C MET A 5 15.49 6.70 -0.44
N PRO A 6 14.51 5.95 -0.98
CA PRO A 6 13.31 5.66 -0.21
C PRO A 6 13.63 4.86 1.05
N GLN A 7 12.96 5.19 2.14
CA GLN A 7 13.09 4.47 3.39
C GLN A 7 11.85 3.60 3.62
N ILE A 8 12.06 2.40 4.14
CA ILE A 8 10.98 1.51 4.52
C ILE A 8 11.01 1.38 6.04
N ILE A 9 9.89 1.72 6.68
CA ILE A 9 9.76 1.65 8.13
C ILE A 9 8.64 0.69 8.47
N TYR A 10 8.95 -0.34 9.26
CA TYR A 10 7.95 -1.30 9.72
C TYR A 10 7.40 -0.83 11.06
N VAL A 11 6.07 -0.75 11.17
CA VAL A 11 5.42 -0.18 12.33
C VAL A 11 4.37 -1.14 12.89
N PRO A 12 3.99 -1.00 14.18
CA PRO A 12 2.94 -1.81 14.78
C PRO A 12 1.60 -1.61 14.08
N ARG A 13 0.77 -2.65 14.12
CA ARG A 13 -0.56 -2.65 13.50
C ARG A 13 -1.38 -1.42 13.90
N LYS A 14 -1.35 -1.03 15.17
CA LYS A 14 -2.18 0.06 15.68
C LYS A 14 -1.93 1.39 15.02
N GLU A 15 -0.73 1.60 14.47
CA GLU A 15 -0.39 2.88 13.85
C GLU A 15 -0.97 3.04 12.45
N LEU A 16 -1.25 1.93 11.77
CA LEU A 16 -1.77 1.97 10.41
C LEU A 16 -3.20 1.42 10.28
N TYR A 17 -3.69 0.70 11.28
CA TYR A 17 -5.00 0.05 11.20
C TYR A 17 -6.07 1.02 10.70
N PRO A 18 -6.90 0.64 9.73
CA PRO A 18 -6.99 -0.69 9.10
C PRO A 18 -6.13 -0.84 7.84
N ARG A 19 -5.25 0.12 7.55
CA ARG A 19 -4.37 0.05 6.38
C ARG A 19 -3.24 -0.94 6.61
N TYR A 20 -2.72 -1.49 5.51
CA TYR A 20 -1.55 -2.37 5.54
C TYR A 20 -0.26 -1.60 5.36
N GLY A 21 -0.32 -0.47 4.67
CA GLY A 21 0.84 0.37 4.44
C GLY A 21 0.42 1.80 4.13
N TYR A 22 1.41 2.69 4.09
CA TYR A 22 1.17 4.10 3.80
C TYR A 22 2.44 4.71 3.22
N ALA A 23 2.30 5.43 2.11
CA ALA A 23 3.43 6.08 1.45
C ALA A 23 3.34 7.59 1.63
N GLN A 24 4.48 8.22 1.95
CA GLN A 24 4.62 9.68 2.02
C GLN A 24 5.62 10.12 0.95
N PRO A 25 5.17 10.45 -0.26
CA PRO A 25 6.10 10.83 -1.35
C PRO A 25 6.95 12.06 -1.03
N SER A 26 6.41 13.03 -0.29
CA SER A 26 7.15 14.24 0.06
C SER A 26 8.38 13.94 0.92
N ARG A 27 8.36 12.86 1.70
CA ARG A 27 9.46 12.46 2.57
C ARG A 27 10.18 11.22 2.07
N GLN A 28 9.69 10.60 0.98
CA GLN A 28 10.22 9.35 0.43
C GLN A 28 10.26 8.24 1.48
N ILE A 29 9.17 8.10 2.24
CA ILE A 29 9.04 7.08 3.28
C ILE A 29 7.82 6.20 3.01
N ALA A 30 8.00 4.90 3.14
CA ALA A 30 6.91 3.92 3.09
C ALA A 30 6.80 3.25 4.46
N TYR A 31 5.62 3.32 5.06
CA TYR A 31 5.32 2.66 6.34
C TYR A 31 4.58 1.36 6.04
N ILE A 32 5.03 0.27 6.62
CA ILE A 32 4.47 -1.07 6.39
C ILE A 32 4.17 -1.70 7.73
N ARG A 33 2.99 -2.31 7.87
CA ARG A 33 2.66 -3.02 9.11
C ARG A 33 3.60 -4.22 9.30
N GLU A 34 4.20 -4.32 10.47
CA GLU A 34 5.16 -5.37 10.77
C GLU A 34 4.50 -6.74 11.01
N ASP A 35 3.19 -6.76 11.31
CA ASP A 35 2.46 -7.99 11.64
C ASP A 35 1.96 -8.76 10.43
N LEU A 36 2.20 -8.28 9.22
CA LEU A 36 1.70 -8.93 8.02
C LEU A 36 2.45 -10.23 7.72
N PRO A 37 1.77 -11.23 7.14
CA PRO A 37 2.49 -12.41 6.63
C PRO A 37 3.57 -12.03 5.63
N SER A 38 4.63 -12.84 5.55
CA SER A 38 5.80 -12.51 4.74
C SER A 38 5.46 -12.17 3.28
N SER A 39 4.63 -13.00 2.63
CA SER A 39 4.27 -12.77 1.23
C SER A 39 3.46 -11.48 1.06
N VAL A 40 2.54 -11.20 2.00
CA VAL A 40 1.74 -9.98 1.97
C VAL A 40 2.63 -8.78 2.22
N LYS A 41 3.56 -8.89 3.18
CA LYS A 41 4.49 -7.81 3.50
C LYS A 41 5.32 -7.41 2.27
N LYS A 42 5.80 -8.39 1.51
CA LYS A 42 6.56 -8.13 0.29
C LYS A 42 5.72 -7.39 -0.75
N PHE A 43 4.47 -7.84 -0.94
CA PHE A 43 3.57 -7.18 -1.89
C PHE A 43 3.26 -5.75 -1.45
N VAL A 44 2.90 -5.55 -0.17
CA VAL A 44 2.55 -4.22 0.34
C VAL A 44 3.76 -3.28 0.25
N THR A 45 4.94 -3.77 0.58
CA THR A 45 6.17 -2.97 0.48
C THR A 45 6.38 -2.49 -0.95
N PHE A 46 6.27 -3.39 -1.94
CA PHE A 46 6.41 -3.01 -3.34
C PHE A 46 5.34 -2.01 -3.75
N HIS A 47 4.10 -2.24 -3.32
CA HIS A 47 2.96 -1.37 -3.62
C HIS A 47 3.22 0.06 -3.11
N GLU A 48 3.67 0.21 -1.87
CA GLU A 48 3.92 1.54 -1.31
C GLU A 48 5.15 2.21 -1.95
N LEU A 49 6.19 1.44 -2.25
CA LEU A 49 7.34 1.99 -2.98
C LEU A 49 6.93 2.49 -4.37
N TYR A 50 6.03 1.78 -5.02
CA TYR A 50 5.50 2.21 -6.31
C TYR A 50 4.80 3.57 -6.18
N HIS A 51 4.01 3.76 -5.12
CA HIS A 51 3.34 5.04 -4.87
C HIS A 51 4.33 6.20 -4.69
N LEU A 52 5.50 5.94 -4.13
CA LEU A 52 6.49 7.00 -3.96
C LEU A 52 6.99 7.57 -5.29
N GLU A 53 6.94 6.77 -6.35
CA GLU A 53 7.39 7.18 -7.67
C GLU A 53 6.27 7.59 -8.61
N ASP A 54 5.02 7.19 -8.31
CA ASP A 54 3.90 7.44 -9.22
C ASP A 54 3.41 8.87 -9.07
N LYS A 55 3.46 9.61 -10.16
CA LYS A 55 3.07 11.02 -10.19
C LYS A 55 1.68 11.25 -10.76
N ALA A 56 0.91 10.20 -10.99
CA ALA A 56 -0.46 10.35 -11.48
C ALA A 56 -1.31 11.10 -10.46
N ARG A 57 -2.17 12.00 -10.93
CA ARG A 57 -2.97 12.85 -10.04
C ARG A 57 -4.18 12.14 -9.47
N TRP A 58 -4.79 11.27 -10.25
CA TRP A 58 -6.01 10.60 -9.84
C TRP A 58 -5.67 9.40 -8.97
N TRP A 59 -6.10 9.43 -7.71
CA TRP A 59 -5.70 8.41 -6.73
C TRP A 59 -6.20 7.00 -7.08
N ILE A 60 -7.40 6.88 -7.71
CA ILE A 60 -7.91 5.58 -8.14
C ILE A 60 -6.97 4.98 -9.18
N TRP A 61 -6.52 5.80 -10.13
CA TRP A 61 -5.59 5.35 -11.16
C TRP A 61 -4.26 4.92 -10.56
N ARG A 62 -3.77 5.67 -9.56
CA ARG A 62 -2.55 5.29 -8.85
C ARG A 62 -2.71 3.94 -8.16
N GLU A 63 -3.86 3.69 -7.52
CA GLU A 63 -4.12 2.42 -6.87
C GLU A 63 -4.16 1.27 -7.88
N ILE A 64 -4.83 1.45 -9.02
CA ILE A 64 -4.90 0.43 -10.05
C ILE A 64 -3.51 0.09 -10.56
N ARG A 65 -2.70 1.10 -10.88
CA ARG A 65 -1.35 0.89 -11.41
C ARG A 65 -0.45 0.20 -10.39
N ALA A 66 -0.52 0.61 -9.13
CA ALA A 66 0.28 0.01 -8.06
C ALA A 66 -0.11 -1.45 -7.83
N ASN A 67 -1.40 -1.76 -7.89
CA ASN A 67 -1.86 -3.13 -7.72
C ASN A 67 -1.44 -4.02 -8.88
N ILE A 68 -1.51 -3.52 -10.11
CA ILE A 68 -1.04 -4.28 -11.28
C ILE A 68 0.45 -4.56 -11.18
N ALA A 69 1.24 -3.54 -10.86
CA ALA A 69 2.68 -3.70 -10.74
C ALA A 69 3.04 -4.68 -9.62
N GLY A 70 2.36 -4.56 -8.46
CA GLY A 70 2.59 -5.46 -7.35
C GLY A 70 2.18 -6.89 -7.64
N ALA A 71 1.05 -7.08 -8.34
CA ALA A 71 0.57 -8.40 -8.70
C ALA A 71 1.54 -9.12 -9.65
N ARG A 72 2.14 -8.38 -10.58
CA ARG A 72 3.11 -8.95 -11.51
C ARG A 72 4.41 -9.34 -10.81
N LYS A 73 4.83 -8.55 -9.82
CA LYS A 73 6.09 -8.79 -9.11
C LYS A 73 5.94 -9.81 -7.98
N HIS A 74 4.81 -9.78 -7.28
CA HIS A 74 4.56 -10.62 -6.12
C HIS A 74 3.15 -11.21 -6.18
N PRO A 75 2.89 -12.19 -7.10
CA PRO A 75 1.51 -12.68 -7.30
C PRO A 75 0.92 -13.38 -6.07
N ILE A 76 1.73 -14.14 -5.34
CA ILE A 76 1.23 -14.84 -4.13
C ILE A 76 0.85 -13.82 -3.07
N GLY A 77 1.70 -12.80 -2.85
CA GLY A 77 1.40 -11.74 -1.91
C GLY A 77 0.17 -10.96 -2.30
N PHE A 78 -0.02 -10.71 -3.61
CA PHE A 78 -1.20 -10.03 -4.11
C PHE A 78 -2.48 -10.82 -3.79
N MET A 79 -2.50 -12.12 -4.09
CA MET A 79 -3.65 -12.96 -3.82
C MET A 79 -3.98 -13.02 -2.32
N ALA A 80 -2.95 -13.16 -1.48
CA ALA A 80 -3.14 -13.18 -0.04
C ALA A 80 -3.71 -11.84 0.45
N CYS A 81 -3.22 -10.73 -0.11
CA CYS A 81 -3.71 -9.40 0.24
C CYS A 81 -5.17 -9.21 -0.15
N VAL A 82 -5.57 -9.72 -1.34
CA VAL A 82 -6.96 -9.67 -1.77
C VAL A 82 -7.85 -10.42 -0.77
N LEU A 83 -7.44 -11.62 -0.37
CA LEU A 83 -8.22 -12.41 0.59
C LEU A 83 -8.36 -11.68 1.93
N MET A 84 -7.28 -11.07 2.41
CA MET A 84 -7.32 -10.31 3.65
C MET A 84 -8.20 -9.06 3.52
N SER A 85 -8.25 -8.46 2.34
CA SER A 85 -9.03 -7.25 2.09
C SER A 85 -10.53 -7.52 2.00
N LEU A 86 -10.95 -8.78 1.92
CA LEU A 86 -12.37 -9.14 1.94
C LEU A 86 -12.94 -9.14 3.36
N ALA A 87 -12.11 -8.95 4.39
CA ALA A 87 -12.61 -8.81 5.76
C ALA A 87 -13.56 -7.59 5.84
N PRO A 88 -14.69 -7.69 6.56
CA PRO A 88 -15.69 -6.62 6.57
C PRO A 88 -15.16 -5.25 6.93
N TYR A 89 -14.24 -5.15 7.91
CA TYR A 89 -13.70 -3.85 8.32
C TYR A 89 -12.91 -3.19 7.19
N ARG A 90 -12.24 -3.98 6.36
CA ARG A 90 -11.46 -3.45 5.24
C ARG A 90 -12.37 -2.92 4.14
N LEU A 91 -13.42 -3.67 3.83
CA LEU A 91 -14.39 -3.24 2.82
C LEU A 91 -15.05 -1.92 3.23
N LYS A 92 -15.41 -1.81 4.50
CA LYS A 92 -16.01 -0.59 5.02
C LYS A 92 -15.04 0.59 4.91
N TYR A 93 -13.78 0.37 5.24
CA TYR A 93 -12.76 1.40 5.15
C TYR A 93 -12.60 1.91 3.71
N TYR A 94 -12.49 0.98 2.75
CA TYR A 94 -12.34 1.38 1.34
C TYR A 94 -13.55 2.13 0.84
N TRP A 95 -14.75 1.71 1.22
CA TRP A 95 -15.98 2.40 0.84
C TRP A 95 -15.96 3.83 1.35
N GLN A 96 -15.62 4.04 2.59
CA GLN A 96 -15.55 5.37 3.18
C GLN A 96 -14.50 6.24 2.49
N ARG A 97 -13.38 5.65 2.14
CA ARG A 97 -12.31 6.37 1.45
C ARG A 97 -12.75 6.84 0.07
N ILE A 98 -13.45 5.99 -0.67
CA ILE A 98 -13.99 6.36 -1.97
C ILE A 98 -14.96 7.52 -1.84
N LYS A 99 -15.86 7.47 -0.88
CA LYS A 99 -16.84 8.54 -0.65
C LYS A 99 -16.16 9.86 -0.31
N ARG A 100 -15.11 9.84 0.51
CA ARG A 100 -14.39 11.06 0.89
C ARG A 100 -13.67 11.71 -0.28
N ASN A 101 -13.25 10.93 -1.27
CA ASN A 101 -12.46 11.43 -2.38
C ASN A 101 -13.31 11.78 -3.61
N GLN A 102 -14.61 11.67 -3.51
CA GLN A 102 -15.55 12.14 -4.52
C GLN A 102 -16.02 13.53 -4.13
#